data_487b3c5afda6670ca483344046f965b7
#
_entry.id   487b3c5afda6670ca483344046f965b7
#
_cell.length_a   1.000
_cell.length_b   1.000
_cell.length_c   1.000
_cell.angle_alpha   90.00
_cell.angle_beta   90.00
_cell.angle_gamma   90.00
#
_symmetry.space_group_name_H-M   'P 1'
#
loop_
_entity.id
_entity.type
_entity.pdbx_description
1 polymer ?
#
loop_
_entity_poly.entity_id
_entity_poly.type
_entity_poly.pdbx_seq_one_letter_code
_entity_poly.pdbx_strand_id
1 'polypeptide(L)'
;MTEWTIKQLDMWGVKYHELEPMFHKPTAEIFIDDKGINVEEWKKTVPPKKGIIAGAFDLIHPGYIRMFRDAKEHCNHLTVALHEDPTTERRYKLRPSQTVEERKEILLALRDIDDVVTYKKEEEFLSYLKDYEIRFLGTDYVDGNYTGKDIAIDIVWLDRETHDYSTTKLKTQIYNDVKGPMISGRYYD
;
A
#
# COMPACT_ATOMS: atom_id res chain seq x y z
N MET A 1 15.40 -40.13 3.03
CA MET A 1 15.12 -39.02 2.11
C MET A 1 14.26 -37.93 2.72
N THR A 2 13.28 -38.28 3.51
CA THR A 2 12.40 -37.34 4.23
C THR A 2 13.12 -36.36 5.16
N GLU A 3 14.13 -36.80 5.90
CA GLU A 3 14.87 -35.96 6.85
C GLU A 3 15.64 -34.81 6.20
N TRP A 4 16.20 -35.07 5.01
CA TRP A 4 16.90 -34.05 4.22
C TRP A 4 15.92 -33.01 3.64
N THR A 5 14.77 -33.48 3.15
CA THR A 5 13.71 -32.61 2.63
C THR A 5 13.14 -31.69 3.74
N ILE A 6 12.89 -32.22 4.94
CA ILE A 6 12.45 -31.44 6.10
C ILE A 6 13.46 -30.34 6.41
N LYS A 7 14.76 -30.69 6.51
CA LYS A 7 15.82 -29.71 6.79
C LYS A 7 15.89 -28.59 5.71
N GLN A 8 15.68 -28.96 4.43
CA GLN A 8 15.65 -27.97 3.37
C GLN A 8 14.44 -27.02 3.47
N LEU A 9 13.25 -27.58 3.72
CA LEU A 9 12.04 -26.79 3.86
C LEU A 9 12.13 -25.85 5.06
N ASP A 10 12.66 -26.32 6.18
CA ASP A 10 12.90 -25.50 7.37
C ASP A 10 13.92 -24.38 7.09
N MET A 11 15.01 -24.71 6.39
CA MET A 11 16.03 -23.73 6.00
C MET A 11 15.47 -22.65 5.06
N TRP A 12 14.51 -22.98 4.21
CA TRP A 12 13.85 -22.06 3.30
C TRP A 12 12.62 -21.36 3.91
N GLY A 13 12.28 -21.68 5.17
CA GLY A 13 11.13 -21.09 5.84
C GLY A 13 9.77 -21.51 5.26
N VAL A 14 9.74 -22.62 4.52
CA VAL A 14 8.51 -23.13 3.88
C VAL A 14 7.63 -23.80 4.93
N LYS A 15 6.41 -23.30 5.09
CA LYS A 15 5.40 -23.93 5.95
C LYS A 15 4.70 -25.05 5.18
N TYR A 16 4.63 -26.24 5.81
CA TYR A 16 3.90 -27.37 5.27
C TYR A 16 3.12 -28.08 6.38
N HIS A 17 2.03 -28.73 6.03
CA HIS A 17 1.23 -29.48 6.99
C HIS A 17 1.74 -30.91 7.15
N GLU A 18 2.07 -31.55 6.04
CA GLU A 18 2.48 -32.95 5.97
C GLU A 18 3.41 -33.16 4.79
N LEU A 19 4.37 -34.07 4.93
CA LEU A 19 5.22 -34.55 3.85
C LEU A 19 4.77 -35.94 3.45
N GLU A 20 4.25 -36.08 2.25
CA GLU A 20 3.84 -37.39 1.73
C GLU A 20 5.03 -38.33 1.54
N PRO A 21 4.90 -39.59 1.89
CA PRO A 21 5.88 -40.60 1.56
C PRO A 21 6.05 -40.74 0.05
N MET A 22 7.27 -40.97 -0.41
CA MET A 22 7.75 -40.91 -1.79
C MET A 22 6.96 -41.65 -2.88
N PHE A 23 5.91 -42.36 -2.55
CA PHE A 23 5.24 -43.26 -3.52
C PHE A 23 3.76 -42.93 -3.79
N HIS A 24 3.25 -41.89 -3.16
CA HIS A 24 1.87 -41.47 -3.35
C HIS A 24 1.81 -39.99 -3.74
N LYS A 25 1.04 -39.69 -4.77
CA LYS A 25 0.65 -38.31 -5.07
C LYS A 25 -0.50 -37.96 -4.12
N PRO A 26 -0.36 -36.90 -3.29
CA PRO A 26 -1.43 -36.51 -2.39
C PRO A 26 -2.69 -36.15 -3.16
N THR A 27 -3.86 -36.39 -2.56
CA THR A 27 -5.12 -35.91 -3.11
C THR A 27 -5.21 -34.41 -2.85
N ALA A 28 -5.26 -33.60 -3.88
CA ALA A 28 -5.43 -32.18 -3.79
C ALA A 28 -6.41 -31.68 -4.87
N GLU A 29 -7.12 -30.63 -4.57
CA GLU A 29 -8.01 -30.00 -5.54
C GLU A 29 -7.23 -29.35 -6.68
N ILE A 30 -6.04 -28.80 -6.36
CA ILE A 30 -5.17 -28.10 -7.31
C ILE A 30 -3.70 -28.47 -7.02
N PHE A 31 -2.95 -28.79 -8.08
CA PHE A 31 -1.50 -28.91 -8.06
C PHE A 31 -0.88 -27.73 -8.82
N ILE A 32 -0.01 -26.98 -8.12
CA ILE A 32 0.68 -25.83 -8.70
C ILE A 32 2.14 -26.23 -8.90
N ASP A 33 2.47 -26.67 -10.10
CA ASP A 33 3.83 -27.03 -10.52
C ASP A 33 3.99 -26.79 -12.03
N ASP A 34 5.14 -27.11 -12.58
CA ASP A 34 5.43 -27.01 -14.03
C ASP A 34 4.58 -27.92 -14.91
N LYS A 35 3.91 -28.91 -14.33
CA LYS A 35 3.01 -29.88 -14.99
C LYS A 35 1.54 -29.74 -14.60
N GLY A 36 1.26 -28.93 -13.60
CA GLY A 36 -0.07 -28.60 -13.11
C GLY A 36 -0.63 -27.33 -13.73
N ILE A 37 -1.30 -26.53 -12.94
CA ILE A 37 -1.75 -25.18 -13.36
C ILE A 37 -0.54 -24.24 -13.33
N ASN A 38 -0.31 -23.52 -14.43
CA ASN A 38 0.68 -22.45 -14.46
C ASN A 38 0.39 -21.44 -13.35
N VAL A 39 1.41 -21.00 -12.62
CA VAL A 39 1.27 -20.05 -11.50
C VAL A 39 0.49 -18.79 -11.91
N GLU A 40 0.70 -18.29 -13.12
CA GLU A 40 -0.02 -17.10 -13.62
C GLU A 40 -1.49 -17.39 -13.92
N GLU A 41 -1.84 -18.61 -14.32
CA GLU A 41 -3.23 -19.02 -14.47
C GLU A 41 -3.91 -19.24 -13.11
N TRP A 42 -3.19 -19.83 -12.16
CA TRP A 42 -3.68 -20.01 -10.79
C TRP A 42 -3.95 -18.67 -10.11
N LYS A 43 -3.05 -17.70 -10.24
CA LYS A 43 -3.25 -16.33 -9.72
C LYS A 43 -4.56 -15.70 -10.22
N LYS A 44 -4.99 -16.02 -11.44
CA LYS A 44 -6.26 -15.54 -11.99
C LYS A 44 -7.50 -16.21 -11.39
N THR A 45 -7.34 -17.42 -10.83
CA THR A 45 -8.44 -18.16 -10.20
C THR A 45 -8.64 -17.82 -8.72
N VAL A 46 -7.62 -17.26 -8.07
CA VAL A 46 -7.68 -16.82 -6.67
C VAL A 46 -8.29 -15.41 -6.65
N PRO A 47 -9.41 -15.21 -5.96
CA PRO A 47 -9.95 -13.85 -5.83
C PRO A 47 -8.91 -12.91 -5.23
N PRO A 48 -8.77 -11.70 -5.77
CA PRO A 48 -7.80 -10.76 -5.24
C PRO A 48 -8.13 -10.39 -3.79
N LYS A 49 -7.16 -10.50 -2.91
CA LYS A 49 -7.23 -9.91 -1.58
C LYS A 49 -7.00 -8.41 -1.73
N LYS A 50 -8.09 -7.64 -1.65
CA LYS A 50 -8.07 -6.20 -1.92
C LYS A 50 -7.74 -5.42 -0.66
N GLY A 51 -6.75 -4.55 -0.78
CA GLY A 51 -6.40 -3.59 0.26
C GLY A 51 -6.66 -2.15 -0.18
N ILE A 52 -7.02 -1.28 0.76
CA ILE A 52 -7.25 0.14 0.52
C ILE A 52 -6.46 0.99 1.49
N ILE A 53 -5.83 2.05 0.97
CA ILE A 53 -5.13 3.05 1.75
C ILE A 53 -5.61 4.46 1.36
N ALA A 54 -5.95 5.30 2.35
CA ALA A 54 -6.50 6.62 2.10
C ALA A 54 -5.51 7.74 2.44
N GLY A 55 -5.49 8.80 1.62
CA GLY A 55 -4.67 9.98 1.87
C GLY A 55 -4.68 10.99 0.74
N ALA A 56 -4.02 12.12 0.95
CA ALA A 56 -3.87 13.16 -0.08
C ALA A 56 -2.72 12.87 -1.05
N PHE A 57 -1.70 12.14 -0.60
CA PHE A 57 -0.53 11.69 -1.40
C PHE A 57 0.07 12.77 -2.28
N ASP A 58 0.24 13.96 -1.72
CA ASP A 58 0.81 15.12 -2.40
C ASP A 58 2.33 15.08 -2.33
N LEU A 59 3.02 15.42 -3.42
CA LEU A 59 4.47 15.38 -3.53
C LEU A 59 5.05 14.02 -3.09
N ILE A 60 4.90 13.02 -3.94
CA ILE A 60 5.38 11.66 -3.67
C ILE A 60 6.86 11.67 -3.28
N HIS A 61 7.17 11.02 -2.16
CA HIS A 61 8.51 10.91 -1.58
C HIS A 61 8.81 9.45 -1.15
N PRO A 62 10.06 9.08 -0.86
CA PRO A 62 10.43 7.69 -0.55
C PRO A 62 9.62 7.05 0.58
N GLY A 63 9.13 7.82 1.55
CA GLY A 63 8.27 7.31 2.61
C GLY A 63 6.95 6.74 2.09
N TYR A 64 6.33 7.37 1.08
CA TYR A 64 5.14 6.81 0.43
C TYR A 64 5.45 5.53 -0.35
N ILE A 65 6.59 5.50 -1.07
CA ILE A 65 6.99 4.31 -1.83
C ILE A 65 7.18 3.10 -0.91
N ARG A 66 7.83 3.28 0.25
CA ARG A 66 8.00 2.22 1.25
C ARG A 66 6.66 1.75 1.79
N MET A 67 5.80 2.68 2.18
CA MET A 67 4.46 2.40 2.69
C MET A 67 3.60 1.60 1.69
N PHE A 68 3.62 1.94 0.39
CA PHE A 68 2.88 1.19 -0.63
C PHE A 68 3.46 -0.22 -0.83
N ARG A 69 4.78 -0.37 -0.77
CA ARG A 69 5.45 -1.66 -0.83
C ARG A 69 5.06 -2.55 0.35
N ASP A 70 5.12 -2.00 1.58
CA ASP A 70 4.74 -2.73 2.79
C ASP A 70 3.26 -3.13 2.75
N ALA A 71 2.37 -2.23 2.30
CA ALA A 71 0.96 -2.56 2.09
C ALA A 71 0.76 -3.71 1.08
N LYS A 72 1.56 -3.72 0.00
CA LYS A 72 1.47 -4.75 -1.05
C LYS A 72 1.90 -6.14 -0.57
N GLU A 73 2.66 -6.26 0.52
CA GLU A 73 2.98 -7.55 1.15
C GLU A 73 1.76 -8.23 1.79
N HIS A 74 0.72 -7.46 2.12
CA HIS A 74 -0.49 -7.95 2.78
C HIS A 74 -1.67 -8.19 1.83
N CYS A 75 -1.61 -7.66 0.61
CA CYS A 75 -2.67 -7.77 -0.39
C CYS A 75 -2.08 -7.99 -1.79
N ASN A 76 -2.85 -8.59 -2.70
CA ASN A 76 -2.45 -8.74 -4.10
C ASN A 76 -3.09 -7.67 -5.02
N HIS A 77 -4.02 -6.86 -4.49
CA HIS A 77 -4.59 -5.71 -5.17
C HIS A 77 -4.67 -4.53 -4.21
N LEU A 78 -3.84 -3.51 -4.42
CA LEU A 78 -3.77 -2.30 -3.60
C LEU A 78 -4.44 -1.13 -4.32
N THR A 79 -5.49 -0.61 -3.71
CA THR A 79 -6.17 0.61 -4.16
C THR A 79 -5.80 1.79 -3.28
N VAL A 80 -5.45 2.90 -3.89
CA VAL A 80 -5.31 4.19 -3.20
C VAL A 80 -6.61 4.97 -3.28
N ALA A 81 -7.20 5.27 -2.12
CA ALA A 81 -8.27 6.25 -2.02
C ALA A 81 -7.65 7.64 -1.87
N LEU A 82 -7.70 8.41 -2.94
CA LEU A 82 -7.08 9.73 -3.06
C LEU A 82 -8.06 10.81 -2.65
N HIS A 83 -7.79 11.49 -1.52
CA HIS A 83 -8.57 12.64 -1.09
C HIS A 83 -8.31 13.84 -2.01
N GLU A 84 -9.37 14.42 -2.59
CA GLU A 84 -9.23 15.55 -3.51
C GLU A 84 -8.62 16.77 -2.83
N ASP A 85 -9.22 17.24 -1.75
CA ASP A 85 -8.69 18.35 -0.93
C ASP A 85 -9.05 18.16 0.56
N PRO A 86 -8.10 17.67 1.38
CA PRO A 86 -8.36 17.42 2.80
C PRO A 86 -8.64 18.70 3.61
N THR A 87 -8.35 19.89 3.09
CA THR A 87 -8.59 21.14 3.80
C THR A 87 -10.07 21.47 3.93
N THR A 88 -10.91 20.89 3.09
CA THR A 88 -12.37 21.08 3.13
C THR A 88 -13.00 20.56 4.41
N GLU A 89 -12.46 19.48 4.98
CA GLU A 89 -12.94 18.84 6.21
C GLU A 89 -11.98 19.06 7.39
N ARG A 90 -10.69 19.23 7.12
CA ARG A 90 -9.62 19.35 8.12
C ARG A 90 -8.79 20.61 7.89
N ARG A 91 -9.26 21.74 8.40
CA ARG A 91 -8.67 23.08 8.20
C ARG A 91 -7.18 23.19 8.62
N TYR A 92 -6.69 22.28 9.48
CA TYR A 92 -5.29 22.25 9.90
C TYR A 92 -4.37 21.53 8.90
N LYS A 93 -4.94 20.85 7.89
CA LYS A 93 -4.14 20.21 6.84
C LYS A 93 -3.67 21.25 5.82
N LEU A 94 -2.53 20.99 5.19
CA LEU A 94 -2.06 21.79 4.07
C LEU A 94 -2.79 21.37 2.79
N ARG A 95 -3.18 22.36 2.00
CA ARG A 95 -3.73 22.12 0.67
C ARG A 95 -2.70 21.38 -0.18
N PRO A 96 -3.12 20.39 -0.99
CA PRO A 96 -2.25 19.76 -1.95
C PRO A 96 -1.64 20.77 -2.93
N SER A 97 -0.36 20.61 -3.26
CA SER A 97 0.34 21.44 -4.25
C SER A 97 0.02 21.02 -5.68
N GLN A 98 -0.22 19.73 -5.87
CA GLN A 98 -0.60 19.14 -7.13
C GLN A 98 -2.12 18.97 -7.20
N THR A 99 -2.66 19.07 -8.43
CA THR A 99 -4.08 18.77 -8.68
C THR A 99 -4.39 17.30 -8.39
N VAL A 100 -5.66 16.95 -8.28
CA VAL A 100 -6.07 15.56 -8.06
C VAL A 100 -5.69 14.68 -9.26
N GLU A 101 -5.78 15.22 -10.47
CA GLU A 101 -5.43 14.57 -11.73
C GLU A 101 -3.93 14.23 -11.77
N GLU A 102 -3.07 15.22 -11.49
CA GLU A 102 -1.61 15.00 -11.42
C GLU A 102 -1.22 13.96 -10.39
N ARG A 103 -1.79 14.04 -9.18
CA ARG A 103 -1.52 13.05 -8.13
C ARG A 103 -2.01 11.65 -8.52
N LYS A 104 -3.18 11.54 -9.16
CA LYS A 104 -3.71 10.28 -9.66
C LYS A 104 -2.81 9.68 -10.74
N GLU A 105 -2.35 10.49 -11.69
CA GLU A 105 -1.43 10.05 -12.73
C GLU A 105 -0.12 9.51 -12.15
N ILE A 106 0.48 10.24 -11.20
CA ILE A 106 1.71 9.82 -10.53
C ILE A 106 1.49 8.50 -9.77
N LEU A 107 0.39 8.37 -9.02
CA LEU A 107 0.09 7.17 -8.26
C LEU A 107 -0.09 5.94 -9.16
N LEU A 108 -0.82 6.08 -10.28
CA LEU A 108 -1.01 4.99 -11.26
C LEU A 108 0.28 4.56 -11.98
N ALA A 109 1.30 5.40 -11.99
CA ALA A 109 2.62 5.07 -12.53
C ALA A 109 3.48 4.26 -11.53
N LEU A 110 3.08 4.13 -10.26
CA LEU A 110 3.81 3.39 -9.24
C LEU A 110 3.48 1.89 -9.33
N ARG A 111 4.52 1.07 -9.37
CA ARG A 111 4.43 -0.38 -9.54
C ARG A 111 3.58 -1.09 -8.50
N ASP A 112 3.58 -0.59 -7.25
CA ASP A 112 2.95 -1.25 -6.11
C ASP A 112 1.47 -0.82 -5.94
N ILE A 113 0.92 0.00 -6.84
CA ILE A 113 -0.47 0.46 -6.83
C ILE A 113 -1.20 -0.11 -8.04
N ASP A 114 -2.34 -0.76 -7.82
CA ASP A 114 -3.14 -1.36 -8.89
C ASP A 114 -4.28 -0.45 -9.33
N ASP A 115 -4.83 0.37 -8.41
CA ASP A 115 -5.95 1.27 -8.74
C ASP A 115 -5.95 2.54 -7.86
N VAL A 116 -6.61 3.59 -8.36
CA VAL A 116 -6.79 4.86 -7.64
C VAL A 116 -8.22 5.34 -7.77
N VAL A 117 -8.93 5.38 -6.65
CA VAL A 117 -10.27 5.98 -6.53
C VAL A 117 -10.14 7.35 -5.85
N THR A 118 -10.97 8.31 -6.24
CA THR A 118 -10.98 9.65 -5.64
C THR A 118 -12.19 9.82 -4.73
N TYR A 119 -12.06 10.66 -3.71
CA TYR A 119 -13.17 11.02 -2.84
C TYR A 119 -13.02 12.47 -2.33
N LYS A 120 -14.16 13.12 -2.06
CA LYS A 120 -14.23 14.51 -1.57
C LYS A 120 -14.47 14.58 -0.08
N LYS A 121 -15.26 13.64 0.44
CA LYS A 121 -15.67 13.59 1.86
C LYS A 121 -15.39 12.23 2.46
N GLU A 122 -15.10 12.21 3.74
CA GLU A 122 -14.86 10.96 4.49
C GLU A 122 -16.04 9.97 4.37
N GLU A 123 -17.29 10.45 4.30
CA GLU A 123 -18.47 9.60 4.10
C GLU A 123 -18.43 8.81 2.79
N GLU A 124 -17.94 9.44 1.71
CA GLU A 124 -17.75 8.80 0.42
C GLU A 124 -16.68 7.70 0.52
N PHE A 125 -15.56 8.00 1.16
CA PHE A 125 -14.50 7.01 1.41
C PHE A 125 -15.03 5.81 2.22
N LEU A 126 -15.84 6.03 3.25
CA LEU A 126 -16.42 4.95 4.05
C LEU A 126 -17.28 4.00 3.21
N SER A 127 -17.95 4.51 2.18
CA SER A 127 -18.76 3.68 1.29
C SER A 127 -17.94 2.69 0.47
N TYR A 128 -16.65 3.01 0.23
CA TYR A 128 -15.74 2.11 -0.51
C TYR A 128 -15.27 0.93 0.34
N LEU A 129 -15.15 1.09 1.68
CA LEU A 129 -14.54 0.08 2.56
C LEU A 129 -15.20 -1.31 2.47
N LYS A 130 -16.49 -1.37 2.14
CA LYS A 130 -17.24 -2.63 1.99
C LYS A 130 -16.73 -3.54 0.84
N ASP A 131 -15.99 -2.96 -0.11
CA ASP A 131 -15.48 -3.66 -1.29
C ASP A 131 -14.03 -4.14 -1.12
N TYR A 132 -13.49 -4.00 0.11
CA TYR A 132 -12.11 -4.33 0.46
C TYR A 132 -12.05 -5.20 1.71
N GLU A 133 -11.04 -6.09 1.77
CA GLU A 133 -10.78 -6.96 2.91
C GLU A 133 -9.83 -6.32 3.93
N ILE A 134 -8.92 -5.45 3.46
CA ILE A 134 -7.91 -4.82 4.31
C ILE A 134 -7.94 -3.30 4.14
N ARG A 135 -7.91 -2.61 5.28
CA ARG A 135 -7.63 -1.18 5.35
C ARG A 135 -6.26 -0.94 5.95
N PHE A 136 -5.45 -0.14 5.28
CA PHE A 136 -4.14 0.27 5.77
C PHE A 136 -4.21 1.61 6.48
N LEU A 137 -3.63 1.69 7.67
CA LEU A 137 -3.52 2.89 8.48
C LEU A 137 -2.08 3.06 8.98
N GLY A 138 -1.62 4.29 9.11
CA GLY A 138 -0.32 4.56 9.75
C GLY A 138 -0.38 4.30 11.26
N THR A 139 0.75 3.92 11.86
CA THR A 139 0.88 3.72 13.32
C THR A 139 0.54 4.96 14.14
N ASP A 140 0.58 6.14 13.53
CA ASP A 140 0.13 7.41 14.13
C ASP A 140 -1.38 7.44 14.47
N TYR A 141 -2.16 6.45 14.05
CA TYR A 141 -3.59 6.30 14.35
C TYR A 141 -3.93 5.18 15.33
N VAL A 142 -2.95 4.41 15.83
CA VAL A 142 -3.19 3.26 16.73
C VAL A 142 -3.98 3.67 17.97
N ASP A 143 -3.59 4.76 18.62
CA ASP A 143 -4.24 5.30 19.83
C ASP A 143 -5.25 6.41 19.53
N GLY A 144 -5.46 6.73 18.26
CA GLY A 144 -6.28 7.84 17.80
C GLY A 144 -7.67 7.43 17.34
N ASN A 145 -8.51 8.45 17.12
CA ASN A 145 -9.76 8.29 16.41
C ASN A 145 -9.49 8.41 14.91
N TYR A 146 -9.88 7.39 14.16
CA TYR A 146 -9.92 7.43 12.70
C TYR A 146 -11.35 7.18 12.23
N THR A 147 -11.72 7.77 11.13
CA THR A 147 -13.05 7.65 10.54
C THR A 147 -13.33 6.19 10.14
N GLY A 148 -14.51 5.67 10.46
CA GLY A 148 -14.89 4.28 10.13
C GLY A 148 -14.30 3.22 11.06
N LYS A 149 -14.04 3.57 12.31
CA LYS A 149 -13.57 2.61 13.33
C LYS A 149 -14.55 1.47 13.60
N ASP A 150 -15.85 1.76 13.40
CA ASP A 150 -16.93 0.79 13.64
C ASP A 150 -17.21 -0.12 12.43
N ILE A 151 -16.50 0.07 11.32
CA ILE A 151 -16.65 -0.77 10.14
C ILE A 151 -15.83 -2.04 10.32
N ALA A 152 -16.48 -3.20 10.13
CA ALA A 152 -15.82 -4.51 10.22
C ALA A 152 -14.94 -4.73 8.97
N ILE A 153 -13.68 -4.36 9.07
CA ILE A 153 -12.63 -4.55 8.07
C ILE A 153 -11.31 -4.84 8.78
N ASP A 154 -10.48 -5.70 8.21
CA ASP A 154 -9.15 -5.97 8.76
C ASP A 154 -8.26 -4.72 8.67
N ILE A 155 -7.65 -4.34 9.80
CA ILE A 155 -6.71 -3.21 9.85
C ILE A 155 -5.28 -3.72 9.87
N VAL A 156 -4.48 -3.23 8.94
CA VAL A 156 -3.02 -3.41 8.95
C VAL A 156 -2.37 -2.07 9.23
N TRP A 157 -1.56 -2.04 10.29
CA TRP A 157 -0.84 -0.85 10.72
C TRP A 157 0.51 -0.77 10.00
N LEU A 158 0.71 0.30 9.25
CA LEU A 158 1.96 0.56 8.54
C LEU A 158 2.85 1.48 9.38
N ASP A 159 4.09 1.04 9.62
CA ASP A 159 5.04 1.81 10.39
C ASP A 159 5.49 3.07 9.62
N ARG A 160 5.32 4.22 10.28
CA ARG A 160 5.74 5.53 9.76
C ARG A 160 6.91 6.12 10.53
N GLU A 161 7.37 5.44 11.59
CA GLU A 161 8.45 5.95 12.46
C GLU A 161 9.84 5.57 11.96
N THR A 162 9.94 4.57 11.11
CA THR A 162 11.22 4.09 10.54
C THR A 162 11.90 5.08 9.61
N HIS A 163 11.26 6.21 9.29
CA HIS A 163 11.83 7.22 8.40
C HIS A 163 11.30 8.62 8.70
N ASP A 164 12.11 9.63 8.38
CA ASP A 164 11.81 11.05 8.62
C ASP A 164 11.12 11.76 7.42
N TYR A 165 10.60 11.01 6.45
CA TYR A 165 9.92 11.58 5.29
C TYR A 165 8.52 12.10 5.64
N SER A 166 8.24 13.34 5.23
CA SER A 166 6.95 13.99 5.43
C SER A 166 6.69 15.02 4.34
N THR A 167 5.51 15.00 3.73
CA THR A 167 5.07 16.02 2.77
C THR A 167 5.15 17.43 3.37
N THR A 168 4.79 17.60 4.64
CA THR A 168 4.88 18.89 5.34
C THR A 168 6.33 19.38 5.44
N LYS A 169 7.26 18.49 5.83
CA LYS A 169 8.69 18.84 5.87
C LYS A 169 9.23 19.22 4.49
N LEU A 170 8.85 18.43 3.46
CA LEU A 170 9.25 18.70 2.08
C LEU A 170 8.75 20.06 1.59
N LYS A 171 7.46 20.37 1.83
CA LYS A 171 6.90 21.71 1.50
C LYS A 171 7.62 22.84 2.22
N THR A 172 7.94 22.65 3.50
CA THR A 172 8.67 23.64 4.29
C THR A 172 10.08 23.85 3.75
N GLN A 173 10.77 22.77 3.38
CA GLN A 173 12.10 22.85 2.79
C GLN A 173 12.06 23.62 1.46
N ILE A 174 11.17 23.22 0.53
CA ILE A 174 11.00 23.90 -0.76
C ILE A 174 10.71 25.40 -0.55
N TYR A 175 9.82 25.74 0.39
CA TYR A 175 9.50 27.13 0.68
C TYR A 175 10.73 27.91 1.19
N ASN A 176 11.52 27.33 2.07
CA ASN A 176 12.72 27.96 2.60
C ASN A 176 13.81 28.11 1.53
N ASP A 177 13.98 27.11 0.67
CA ASP A 177 14.94 27.14 -0.43
C ASP A 177 14.60 28.21 -1.46
N VAL A 178 13.31 28.39 -1.75
CA VAL A 178 12.83 29.46 -2.69
C VAL A 178 12.92 30.86 -2.04
N LYS A 179 12.67 30.99 -0.73
CA LYS A 179 12.76 32.28 -0.01
C LYS A 179 14.12 32.61 0.56
N GLY A 180 15.04 31.65 0.58
CA GLY A 180 16.41 31.89 1.00
C GLY A 180 17.08 32.99 0.17
N PRO A 181 18.23 33.54 0.59
CA PRO A 181 18.92 34.58 -0.18
C PRO A 181 19.15 34.06 -1.58
N MET A 182 18.58 34.76 -2.59
CA MET A 182 18.84 34.46 -3.99
C MET A 182 20.35 34.41 -4.17
N ILE A 183 20.88 33.20 -4.38
CA ILE A 183 22.26 33.07 -4.84
C ILE A 183 22.23 33.69 -6.24
N SER A 184 22.70 34.91 -6.29
CA SER A 184 22.77 35.71 -7.51
C SER A 184 23.44 34.90 -8.61
N GLY A 185 22.68 34.54 -9.65
CA GLY A 185 23.23 34.19 -10.95
C GLY A 185 23.21 32.71 -11.35
N ARG A 186 22.09 31.99 -11.21
CA ARG A 186 21.82 30.82 -12.07
C ARG A 186 20.31 30.73 -12.38
N TYR A 187 19.85 31.52 -13.31
CA TYR A 187 18.75 31.09 -14.14
C TYR A 187 19.34 30.16 -15.21
N TYR A 188 18.88 28.94 -15.27
CA TYR A 188 19.10 28.11 -16.45
C TYR A 188 18.25 28.71 -17.59
N ASP A 189 18.90 29.21 -18.64
CA ASP A 189 18.28 29.49 -19.90
C ASP A 189 17.74 28.23 -20.56
#